data_3a7faa03e6c33e9f197e538f49c3f921
#
_entry.id   3a7faa03e6c33e9f197e538f49c3f921
#
_cell.length_a   1.000
_cell.length_b   1.000
_cell.length_c   1.000
_cell.angle_alpha   90.00
_cell.angle_beta   90.00
_cell.angle_gamma   90.00
#
_symmetry.space_group_name_H-M   'P 1'
#
loop_
_entity.id
_entity.type
_entity.pdbx_description
1 polymer ?
#
loop_
_entity_poly.entity_id
_entity_poly.type
_entity_poly.pdbx_seq_one_letter_code
_entity_poly.pdbx_strand_id
1 'polypeptide(L)'
;AKKVDYSVEDRLRALYDLQLIDSRIDKLRSVRGELPLEVQDLEDEVSGLEVRVEKVNAEIEELQNLIKEKLNKIEESKAMIKKYNDQQKNVRNNRAFESLSKEIEYQELEIELMVPHILSFLFVGLF
;
A
#
# COMPACT_ATOMS: atom_id res chain seq x y z
N ALA A 1 28.00 -69.49 -20.00
CA ALA A 1 27.13 -68.55 -19.30
C ALA A 1 26.02 -69.34 -18.60
N LYS A 2 25.99 -69.39 -17.24
CA LYS A 2 24.92 -69.98 -16.50
C LYS A 2 23.67 -69.11 -16.75
N LYS A 3 22.66 -69.68 -17.43
CA LYS A 3 21.32 -69.09 -17.44
C LYS A 3 20.79 -69.17 -16.01
N VAL A 4 20.61 -68.04 -15.35
CA VAL A 4 19.96 -67.99 -14.09
C VAL A 4 18.47 -68.19 -14.37
N ASP A 5 17.93 -69.31 -13.94
CA ASP A 5 16.52 -69.67 -14.12
C ASP A 5 15.74 -69.07 -12.95
N TYR A 6 15.11 -67.95 -13.20
CA TYR A 6 14.29 -67.23 -12.22
C TYR A 6 12.94 -67.98 -12.07
N SER A 7 12.51 -68.18 -10.83
CA SER A 7 11.18 -68.70 -10.55
C SER A 7 10.10 -67.70 -11.02
N VAL A 8 8.87 -68.16 -11.23
CA VAL A 8 7.75 -67.28 -11.60
C VAL A 8 7.53 -66.21 -10.54
N GLU A 9 7.74 -66.55 -9.27
CA GLU A 9 7.63 -65.63 -8.14
C GLU A 9 8.69 -64.52 -8.24
N ASP A 10 9.94 -64.85 -8.54
CA ASP A 10 11.01 -63.89 -8.71
C ASP A 10 10.73 -62.95 -9.88
N ARG A 11 10.17 -63.41 -10.97
CA ARG A 11 9.75 -62.61 -12.13
C ARG A 11 8.61 -61.66 -11.77
N LEU A 12 7.63 -62.13 -11.02
CA LEU A 12 6.52 -61.30 -10.57
C LEU A 12 6.96 -60.21 -9.60
N ARG A 13 7.88 -60.50 -8.69
CA ARG A 13 8.46 -59.50 -7.78
C ARG A 13 9.26 -58.46 -8.57
N ALA A 14 10.08 -58.87 -9.52
CA ALA A 14 10.84 -57.98 -10.38
C ALA A 14 9.91 -57.03 -11.19
N LEU A 15 8.82 -57.55 -11.73
CA LEU A 15 7.81 -56.75 -12.43
C LEU A 15 7.11 -55.77 -11.52
N TYR A 16 6.77 -56.16 -10.29
CA TYR A 16 6.17 -55.30 -9.30
C TYR A 16 7.10 -54.16 -8.88
N ASP A 17 8.37 -54.47 -8.62
CA ASP A 17 9.39 -53.48 -8.28
C ASP A 17 9.63 -52.50 -9.43
N LEU A 18 9.66 -52.99 -10.66
CA LEU A 18 9.79 -52.18 -11.87
C LEU A 18 8.58 -51.23 -12.00
N GLN A 19 7.36 -51.71 -11.75
CA GLN A 19 6.14 -50.92 -11.79
C GLN A 19 6.15 -49.82 -10.74
N LEU A 20 6.64 -50.10 -9.52
CA LEU A 20 6.81 -49.08 -8.47
C LEU A 20 7.81 -48.00 -8.88
N ILE A 21 8.93 -48.40 -9.49
CA ILE A 21 9.94 -47.44 -9.98
C ILE A 21 9.37 -46.58 -11.11
N ASP A 22 8.68 -47.17 -12.07
CA ASP A 22 8.02 -46.43 -13.16
C ASP A 22 6.98 -45.43 -12.65
N SER A 23 6.19 -45.84 -11.67
CA SER A 23 5.20 -44.94 -11.03
C SER A 23 5.88 -43.73 -10.34
N ARG A 24 7.01 -43.93 -9.69
CA ARG A 24 7.80 -42.86 -9.09
C ARG A 24 8.40 -41.92 -10.13
N ILE A 25 8.92 -42.48 -11.23
CA ILE A 25 9.46 -41.70 -12.36
C ILE A 25 8.34 -40.85 -12.97
N ASP A 26 7.15 -41.41 -13.18
CA ASP A 26 6.01 -40.67 -13.74
C ASP A 26 5.55 -39.53 -12.82
N LYS A 27 5.52 -39.73 -11.51
CA LYS A 27 5.24 -38.68 -10.54
C LYS A 27 6.30 -37.57 -10.60
N LEU A 28 7.58 -37.91 -10.67
CA LEU A 28 8.68 -36.94 -10.79
C LEU A 28 8.60 -36.16 -12.10
N ARG A 29 8.24 -36.79 -13.20
CA ARG A 29 8.02 -36.10 -14.49
C ARG A 29 6.84 -35.15 -14.44
N SER A 30 5.75 -35.53 -13.78
CA SER A 30 4.58 -34.70 -13.60
C SER A 30 4.94 -33.44 -12.79
N VAL A 31 5.59 -33.61 -11.64
CA VAL A 31 6.05 -32.47 -10.80
C VAL A 31 7.01 -31.57 -11.57
N ARG A 32 7.95 -32.15 -12.32
CA ARG A 32 8.89 -31.41 -13.18
C ARG A 32 8.17 -30.57 -14.24
N GLY A 33 7.03 -31.05 -14.76
CA GLY A 33 6.23 -30.32 -15.74
C GLY A 33 5.40 -29.21 -15.11
N GLU A 34 4.96 -29.37 -13.86
CA GLU A 34 4.13 -28.41 -13.14
C GLU A 34 4.94 -27.27 -12.51
N LEU A 35 6.15 -27.56 -11.98
CA LEU A 35 6.99 -26.57 -11.29
C LEU A 35 7.27 -25.28 -12.09
N PRO A 36 7.58 -25.32 -13.39
CA PRO A 36 7.80 -24.09 -14.15
C PRO A 36 6.57 -23.20 -14.24
N LEU A 37 5.37 -23.81 -14.30
CA LEU A 37 4.10 -23.07 -14.31
C LEU A 37 3.82 -22.42 -12.96
N GLU A 38 4.04 -23.15 -11.86
CA GLU A 38 3.91 -22.61 -10.50
C GLU A 38 4.90 -21.46 -10.25
N VAL A 39 6.13 -21.58 -10.72
CA VAL A 39 7.14 -20.52 -10.62
C VAL A 39 6.70 -19.29 -11.40
N GLN A 40 6.19 -19.46 -12.61
CA GLN A 40 5.69 -18.35 -13.43
C GLN A 40 4.50 -17.66 -12.78
N ASP A 41 3.55 -18.41 -12.23
CA ASP A 41 2.39 -17.86 -11.53
C ASP A 41 2.84 -17.04 -10.31
N LEU A 42 3.82 -17.52 -9.55
CA LEU A 42 4.39 -16.78 -8.41
C LEU A 42 5.16 -15.53 -8.84
N GLU A 43 5.90 -15.59 -9.93
CA GLU A 43 6.60 -14.42 -10.49
C GLU A 43 5.59 -13.34 -10.94
N ASP A 44 4.50 -13.74 -11.58
CA ASP A 44 3.43 -12.85 -11.99
C ASP A 44 2.71 -12.23 -10.77
N GLU A 45 2.48 -13.02 -9.73
CA GLU A 45 1.89 -12.53 -8.47
C GLU A 45 2.82 -11.51 -7.78
N VAL A 46 4.11 -11.81 -7.67
CA VAL A 46 5.11 -10.89 -7.10
C VAL A 46 5.17 -9.60 -7.89
N SER A 47 5.22 -9.67 -9.21
CA SER A 47 5.21 -8.49 -10.09
C SER A 47 3.95 -7.66 -9.89
N GLY A 48 2.78 -8.30 -9.79
CA GLY A 48 1.51 -7.62 -9.49
C GLY A 48 1.50 -6.93 -8.13
N LEU A 49 2.10 -7.57 -7.11
CA LEU A 49 2.23 -6.98 -5.77
C LEU A 49 3.22 -5.80 -5.76
N GLU A 50 4.32 -5.89 -6.49
CA GLU A 50 5.29 -4.79 -6.62
C GLU A 50 4.63 -3.53 -7.21
N VAL A 51 3.88 -3.67 -8.30
CA VAL A 51 3.14 -2.57 -8.91
C VAL A 51 2.11 -1.98 -7.93
N ARG A 52 1.46 -2.83 -7.14
CA ARG A 52 0.50 -2.39 -6.13
C ARG A 52 1.17 -1.61 -5.00
N VAL A 53 2.35 -2.06 -4.55
CA VAL A 53 3.16 -1.35 -3.55
C VAL A 53 3.60 0.02 -4.06
N GLU A 54 4.09 0.11 -5.30
CA GLU A 54 4.46 1.38 -5.91
C GLU A 54 3.28 2.36 -5.96
N LYS A 55 2.09 1.87 -6.36
CA LYS A 55 0.88 2.69 -6.39
C LYS A 55 0.49 3.21 -5.01
N VAL A 56 0.49 2.36 -4.00
CA VAL A 56 0.18 2.75 -2.62
C VAL A 56 1.21 3.76 -2.09
N ASN A 57 2.49 3.57 -2.38
CA ASN A 57 3.53 4.52 -1.99
C ASN A 57 3.33 5.89 -2.64
N ALA A 58 2.95 5.93 -3.92
CA ALA A 58 2.63 7.18 -4.61
C ALA A 58 1.40 7.88 -3.99
N GLU A 59 0.37 7.14 -3.63
CA GLU A 59 -0.81 7.68 -2.94
C GLU A 59 -0.45 8.24 -1.55
N ILE A 60 0.42 7.56 -0.82
CA ILE A 60 0.92 8.04 0.49
C ILE A 60 1.70 9.36 0.32
N GLU A 61 2.57 9.46 -0.67
CA GLU A 61 3.34 10.67 -0.94
C GLU A 61 2.42 11.85 -1.30
N GLU A 62 1.41 11.60 -2.13
CA GLU A 62 0.41 12.61 -2.50
C GLU A 62 -0.35 13.11 -1.25
N LEU A 63 -0.82 12.19 -0.39
CA LEU A 63 -1.51 12.55 0.85
C LEU A 63 -0.61 13.34 1.81
N GLN A 64 0.66 12.97 1.93
CA GLN A 64 1.63 13.69 2.75
C GLN A 64 1.84 15.13 2.24
N ASN A 65 1.92 15.31 0.93
CA ASN A 65 2.04 16.63 0.31
C ASN A 65 0.79 17.48 0.55
N LEU A 66 -0.42 16.90 0.44
CA LEU A 66 -1.67 17.58 0.75
C LEU A 66 -1.75 18.01 2.23
N ILE A 67 -1.35 17.14 3.15
CA ILE A 67 -1.29 17.47 4.58
C ILE A 67 -0.34 18.63 4.83
N LYS A 68 0.85 18.61 4.23
CA LYS A 68 1.86 19.66 4.35
C LYS A 68 1.33 21.00 3.81
N GLU A 69 0.67 20.98 2.67
CA GLU A 69 0.04 22.17 2.08
C GLU A 69 -1.03 22.76 3.02
N LYS A 70 -1.89 21.90 3.58
CA LYS A 70 -2.92 22.34 4.54
C LYS A 70 -2.33 22.91 5.83
N LEU A 71 -1.27 22.29 6.35
CA LEU A 71 -0.57 22.81 7.53
C LEU A 71 0.06 24.19 7.25
N ASN A 72 0.68 24.38 6.09
CA ASN A 72 1.23 25.69 5.70
C ASN A 72 0.11 26.75 5.64
N LYS A 73 -1.04 26.43 5.06
CA LYS A 73 -2.20 27.35 5.03
C LYS A 73 -2.70 27.72 6.43
N ILE A 74 -2.72 26.76 7.36
CA ILE A 74 -3.07 27.03 8.77
C ILE A 74 -2.07 28.01 9.40
N GLU A 75 -0.78 27.85 9.17
CA GLU A 75 0.24 28.75 9.68
C GLU A 75 0.13 30.16 9.05
N GLU A 76 -0.15 30.24 7.77
CA GLU A 76 -0.43 31.51 7.08
C GLU A 76 -1.66 32.20 7.67
N SER A 77 -2.76 31.49 7.88
CA SER A 77 -3.98 32.03 8.50
C SER A 77 -3.74 32.50 9.93
N LYS A 78 -2.97 31.76 10.72
CA LYS A 78 -2.57 32.20 12.08
C LYS A 78 -1.74 33.48 12.06
N ALA A 79 -0.81 33.59 11.12
CA ALA A 79 -0.01 34.81 10.95
C ALA A 79 -0.87 36.01 10.54
N MET A 80 -1.87 35.78 9.67
CA MET A 80 -2.83 36.80 9.28
C MET A 80 -3.69 37.26 10.46
N ILE A 81 -4.21 36.32 11.27
CA ILE A 81 -4.99 36.63 12.49
C ILE A 81 -4.14 37.50 13.43
N LYS A 82 -2.89 37.12 13.65
CA LYS A 82 -1.98 37.91 14.50
C LYS A 82 -1.81 39.33 13.97
N LYS A 83 -1.57 39.46 12.66
CA LYS A 83 -1.43 40.76 11.98
C LYS A 83 -2.70 41.62 12.12
N TYR A 84 -3.86 41.04 11.88
CA TYR A 84 -5.12 41.75 11.99
C TYR A 84 -5.44 42.15 13.43
N ASN A 85 -5.16 41.31 14.42
CA ASN A 85 -5.27 41.65 15.83
C ASN A 85 -4.36 42.84 16.22
N ASP A 86 -3.14 42.90 15.73
CA ASP A 86 -2.24 44.02 15.99
C ASP A 86 -2.69 45.29 15.28
N GLN A 87 -3.23 45.21 14.08
CA GLN A 87 -3.84 46.33 13.38
C GLN A 87 -5.08 46.84 14.11
N GLN A 88 -5.93 45.94 14.60
CA GLN A 88 -7.16 46.27 15.33
C GLN A 88 -6.90 47.10 16.61
N LYS A 89 -5.79 46.86 17.30
CA LYS A 89 -5.36 47.66 18.47
C LYS A 89 -5.09 49.12 18.13
N ASN A 90 -4.71 49.42 16.90
CA ASN A 90 -4.30 50.75 16.44
C ASN A 90 -5.41 51.50 15.69
N VAL A 91 -6.55 50.85 15.42
CA VAL A 91 -7.64 51.44 14.65
C VAL A 91 -8.58 52.21 15.57
N ARG A 92 -8.92 53.47 15.20
CA ARG A 92 -9.84 54.34 15.91
C ARG A 92 -11.25 54.42 15.28
N ASN A 93 -11.42 53.85 14.10
CA ASN A 93 -12.68 53.90 13.36
C ASN A 93 -13.43 52.58 13.51
N ASN A 94 -14.70 52.64 14.02
CA ASN A 94 -15.55 51.47 14.23
C ASN A 94 -15.75 50.63 12.96
N ARG A 95 -15.90 51.26 11.79
CA ARG A 95 -16.09 50.55 10.52
C ARG A 95 -14.87 49.73 10.13
N ALA A 96 -13.68 50.29 10.34
CA ALA A 96 -12.42 49.58 10.08
C ALA A 96 -12.21 48.47 11.12
N PHE A 97 -12.58 48.65 12.37
CA PHE A 97 -12.54 47.66 13.43
C PHE A 97 -13.45 46.47 13.10
N GLU A 98 -14.70 46.72 12.69
CA GLU A 98 -15.65 45.68 12.28
C GLU A 98 -15.14 44.89 11.05
N SER A 99 -14.55 45.58 10.08
CA SER A 99 -13.97 44.92 8.90
C SER A 99 -12.85 43.96 9.29
N LEU A 100 -11.91 44.37 10.16
CA LEU A 100 -10.83 43.52 10.67
C LEU A 100 -11.35 42.36 11.51
N SER A 101 -12.41 42.56 12.29
CA SER A 101 -13.06 41.49 13.06
C SER A 101 -13.65 40.43 12.16
N LYS A 102 -14.27 40.80 11.05
CA LYS A 102 -14.78 39.85 10.06
C LYS A 102 -13.68 39.08 9.34
N GLU A 103 -12.55 39.73 9.05
CA GLU A 103 -11.38 39.06 8.45
C GLU A 103 -10.76 38.04 9.42
N ILE A 104 -10.68 38.37 10.71
CA ILE A 104 -10.22 37.44 11.76
C ILE A 104 -11.15 36.23 11.84
N GLU A 105 -12.47 36.48 11.93
CA GLU A 105 -13.48 35.44 11.98
C GLU A 105 -13.39 34.51 10.74
N TYR A 106 -13.22 35.09 9.56
CA TYR A 106 -13.03 34.34 8.32
C TYR A 106 -11.79 33.42 8.38
N GLN A 107 -10.66 33.95 8.84
CA GLN A 107 -9.43 33.16 8.97
C GLN A 107 -9.55 32.06 10.03
N GLU A 108 -10.26 32.31 11.13
CA GLU A 108 -10.55 31.32 12.17
C GLU A 108 -11.42 30.19 11.62
N LEU A 109 -12.46 30.50 10.85
CA LEU A 109 -13.32 29.51 10.20
C LEU A 109 -12.56 28.70 9.15
N GLU A 110 -11.65 29.31 8.41
CA GLU A 110 -10.76 28.58 7.47
C GLU A 110 -9.90 27.55 8.19
N ILE A 111 -9.30 27.91 9.32
CA ILE A 111 -8.52 26.99 10.15
C ILE A 111 -9.41 25.85 10.66
N GLU A 112 -10.60 26.17 11.17
CA GLU A 112 -11.55 25.19 11.69
C GLU A 112 -12.02 24.20 10.62
N LEU A 113 -12.16 24.63 9.36
CA LEU A 113 -12.49 23.75 8.23
C LEU A 113 -11.31 22.87 7.79
N MET A 114 -10.07 23.36 7.92
CA MET A 114 -8.88 22.60 7.48
C MET A 114 -8.52 21.46 8.42
N VAL A 115 -8.75 21.60 9.74
CA VAL A 115 -8.40 20.58 10.75
C VAL A 115 -9.10 19.24 10.51
N PRO A 116 -10.43 19.16 10.27
CA PRO A 116 -11.11 17.91 9.96
C PRO A 116 -10.59 17.26 8.67
N HIS A 117 -10.23 18.05 7.66
CA HIS A 117 -9.66 17.54 6.42
C HIS A 117 -8.31 16.84 6.66
N ILE A 118 -7.43 17.45 7.47
CA ILE A 118 -6.14 16.84 7.83
C ILE A 118 -6.35 15.53 8.61
N LEU A 119 -7.28 15.52 9.57
CA LEU A 119 -7.63 14.32 10.34
C LEU A 119 -8.19 13.21 9.44
N SER A 120 -9.03 13.55 8.46
CA SER A 120 -9.56 12.62 7.48
C SER A 120 -8.45 11.98 6.65
N PHE A 121 -7.48 12.74 6.17
CA PHE A 121 -6.33 12.20 5.41
C PHE A 121 -5.43 11.32 6.26
N LEU A 122 -5.19 11.67 7.53
CA LEU A 122 -4.43 10.84 8.47
C LEU A 122 -5.16 9.51 8.75
N PHE A 123 -6.48 9.53 8.81
CA PHE A 123 -7.28 8.33 9.07
C PHE A 123 -7.31 7.39 7.87
N VAL A 124 -7.35 7.90 6.64
CA VAL A 124 -7.28 7.11 5.40
C VAL A 124 -5.90 6.45 5.24
N GLY A 125 -4.83 7.12 5.67
CA GLY A 125 -3.47 6.54 5.61
C GLY A 125 -3.17 5.49 6.69
N LEU A 126 -4.07 5.28 7.67
CA LEU A 126 -3.93 4.28 8.74
C LEU A 126 -4.60 2.93 8.42
N PHE A 127 -5.41 2.86 7.37
CA PHE A 127 -6.07 1.65 6.87
C PHE A 127 -5.62 1.30 5.46
#